data_57166c039b7433038641854944b26302
#
_entry.id   57166c039b7433038641854944b26302
#
_cell.length_a   1.000
_cell.length_b   1.000
_cell.length_c   1.000
_cell.angle_alpha   90.00
_cell.angle_beta   90.00
_cell.angle_gamma   90.00
#
_symmetry.space_group_name_H-M   'P 1'
#
loop_
_entity.id
_entity.type
_entity.pdbx_description
1 polymer ?
#
loop_
_entity_poly.entity_id
_entity_poly.type
_entity_poly.pdbx_seq_one_letter_code
_entity_poly.pdbx_strand_id
1 'polypeptide(L)'
;MEIPRALVITGIAIVSYLMIQAWQKDYANPTQPAATEQVADAGNASPDLPAPQSDLGQDNGVPSAQAETAAADALGLPAVENTQTSASSRHIEVNTDVLRVEIDLQGGDIVRLALPDYPIHVETPDQPFVLMEQDATRTYVAQSGLVGTNGTDSSAGRPLWSAASERYTLNESDNELNVDLTLSQDNGAQIIKRYTFEKGSYLVRVSHIVRNQGNSEWSGALYGQIKRDGNDDPGLAKQGWAPMPTYLGAAYWDTEKPYNKLDFDDMQESPLNLTVEGGWLAMVQHYFVSAWIPDPQQRNHYSSVYLNQRDQYLLRFVS
;
A
#
# COMPACT_ATOMS: atom_id res chain seq x y z
N MET A 1 16.91 8.59 61.36
CA MET A 1 17.61 8.61 60.04
C MET A 1 16.64 8.38 58.89
N GLU A 2 15.57 9.18 58.77
CA GLU A 2 14.49 9.05 57.75
C GLU A 2 14.52 10.18 56.72
N ILE A 3 15.24 11.29 57.04
CA ILE A 3 15.30 12.51 56.21
C ILE A 3 15.87 12.27 54.80
N PRO A 4 16.93 11.45 54.55
CA PRO A 4 17.45 11.29 53.21
C PRO A 4 16.53 10.55 52.27
N ARG A 5 15.69 9.63 52.76
CA ARG A 5 14.72 8.93 51.89
C ARG A 5 13.58 9.84 51.44
N ALA A 6 13.07 10.69 52.35
CA ALA A 6 12.05 11.66 52.00
C ALA A 6 12.54 12.69 50.95
N LEU A 7 13.78 13.15 51.07
CA LEU A 7 14.41 14.07 50.11
C LEU A 7 14.55 13.42 48.72
N VAL A 8 14.94 12.15 48.68
CA VAL A 8 15.07 11.42 47.36
C VAL A 8 13.71 11.24 46.74
N ILE A 9 12.66 10.85 47.51
CA ILE A 9 11.31 10.68 46.95
C ILE A 9 10.75 12.02 46.47
N THR A 10 10.97 13.11 47.20
CA THR A 10 10.56 14.46 46.76
C THR A 10 11.29 14.91 45.52
N GLY A 11 12.59 14.62 45.40
CA GLY A 11 13.38 14.91 44.21
C GLY A 11 12.87 14.17 42.98
N ILE A 12 12.56 12.88 43.13
CA ILE A 12 12.00 12.06 42.02
C ILE A 12 10.61 12.61 41.61
N ALA A 13 9.77 12.97 42.55
CA ALA A 13 8.43 13.53 42.26
C ALA A 13 8.53 14.86 41.50
N ILE A 14 9.48 15.75 41.85
CA ILE A 14 9.69 17.02 41.17
C ILE A 14 10.21 16.77 39.75
N VAL A 15 11.17 15.88 39.57
CA VAL A 15 11.72 15.56 38.23
C VAL A 15 10.63 14.93 37.32
N SER A 16 9.83 14.01 37.86
CA SER A 16 8.71 13.41 37.15
C SER A 16 7.67 14.44 36.72
N TYR A 17 7.34 15.38 37.61
CA TYR A 17 6.41 16.48 37.29
C TYR A 17 6.96 17.42 36.22
N LEU A 18 8.23 17.77 36.27
CA LEU A 18 8.89 18.58 35.25
C LEU A 18 8.96 17.87 33.89
N MET A 19 9.21 16.56 33.89
CA MET A 19 9.16 15.75 32.65
C MET A 19 7.76 15.75 32.04
N ILE A 20 6.72 15.58 32.83
CA ILE A 20 5.34 15.62 32.33
C ILE A 20 5.00 17.01 31.79
N GLN A 21 5.40 18.08 32.42
CA GLN A 21 5.21 19.45 31.91
C GLN A 21 5.98 19.69 30.59
N ALA A 22 7.23 19.25 30.50
CA ALA A 22 8.02 19.37 29.28
C ALA A 22 7.35 18.59 28.13
N TRP A 23 6.91 17.36 28.41
CA TRP A 23 6.20 16.53 27.43
C TRP A 23 4.89 17.16 26.96
N GLN A 24 4.07 17.70 27.86
CA GLN A 24 2.85 18.42 27.51
C GLN A 24 3.12 19.65 26.64
N LYS A 25 4.21 20.39 26.92
CA LYS A 25 4.59 21.56 26.14
C LYS A 25 5.02 21.19 24.72
N ASP A 26 5.74 20.08 24.56
CA ASP A 26 6.29 19.67 23.28
C ASP A 26 5.28 18.89 22.40
N TYR A 27 4.30 18.21 22.99
CA TYR A 27 3.37 17.32 22.28
C TYR A 27 1.88 17.67 22.37
N ALA A 28 1.46 18.53 23.30
CA ALA A 28 0.04 18.89 23.47
C ALA A 28 -0.39 20.21 22.80
N ASN A 29 0.55 20.94 22.16
CA ASN A 29 0.24 22.14 21.38
C ASN A 29 0.81 22.02 19.97
N PRO A 30 0.06 21.51 18.98
CA PRO A 30 0.39 21.81 17.58
C PRO A 30 0.19 23.32 17.39
N THR A 31 1.25 24.00 16.99
CA THR A 31 1.26 25.43 16.67
C THR A 31 0.24 25.68 15.56
N GLN A 32 -0.90 26.26 15.90
CA GLN A 32 -1.82 26.80 14.90
C GLN A 32 -1.10 27.92 14.13
N PRO A 33 -1.11 27.91 12.80
CA PRO A 33 -0.64 29.05 12.01
C PRO A 33 -1.54 30.25 12.29
N ALA A 34 -0.93 31.40 12.52
CA ALA A 34 -1.61 32.66 12.76
C ALA A 34 -2.60 32.98 11.63
N ALA A 35 -3.85 33.21 11.99
CA ALA A 35 -4.89 33.67 11.09
C ALA A 35 -4.51 35.05 10.50
N THR A 36 -4.34 35.11 9.18
CA THR A 36 -4.22 36.34 8.44
C THR A 36 -5.62 36.97 8.32
N GLU A 37 -5.79 38.17 8.80
CA GLU A 37 -7.02 38.95 8.70
C GLU A 37 -7.46 39.11 7.23
N GLN A 38 -8.65 38.62 6.91
CA GLN A 38 -9.32 38.86 5.64
C GLN A 38 -10.02 40.24 5.69
N VAL A 39 -9.61 41.09 4.80
CA VAL A 39 -10.34 42.32 4.46
C VAL A 39 -11.56 41.91 3.63
N ALA A 40 -12.73 42.32 4.09
CA ALA A 40 -13.98 42.14 3.37
C ALA A 40 -14.03 43.10 2.16
N ASP A 41 -14.33 42.57 0.99
CA ASP A 41 -14.96 43.34 -0.07
C ASP A 41 -16.14 42.60 -0.68
N ALA A 42 -17.20 43.36 -0.91
CA ALA A 42 -18.53 42.90 -1.23
C ALA A 42 -18.74 42.73 -2.73
N GLY A 43 -19.55 41.72 -3.08
CA GLY A 43 -20.42 41.84 -4.28
C GLY A 43 -20.10 40.89 -5.41
N ASN A 44 -20.79 39.77 -5.56
CA ASN A 44 -21.77 39.58 -6.63
C ASN A 44 -22.36 38.15 -6.57
N ALA A 45 -23.66 38.13 -6.59
CA ALA A 45 -24.44 36.89 -6.75
C ALA A 45 -24.25 36.34 -8.15
N SER A 46 -24.09 35.04 -8.25
CA SER A 46 -24.28 34.24 -9.46
C SER A 46 -24.87 32.88 -9.17
N PRO A 47 -25.62 32.29 -10.11
CA PRO A 47 -26.76 31.48 -9.80
C PRO A 47 -26.42 30.01 -9.58
N ASP A 48 -27.32 29.38 -8.83
CA ASP A 48 -27.61 27.96 -8.64
C ASP A 48 -26.98 27.03 -9.68
N LEU A 49 -26.00 26.22 -9.23
CA LEU A 49 -25.62 24.99 -9.89
C LEU A 49 -26.06 23.83 -9.00
N PRO A 50 -26.72 22.81 -9.58
CA PRO A 50 -27.20 21.67 -8.81
C PRO A 50 -26.01 20.89 -8.23
N ALA A 51 -26.14 20.50 -6.96
CA ALA A 51 -25.20 19.64 -6.28
C ALA A 51 -25.02 18.32 -7.04
N PRO A 52 -23.78 17.83 -7.24
CA PRO A 52 -23.57 16.53 -7.83
C PRO A 52 -24.09 15.46 -6.89
N GLN A 53 -25.04 14.65 -7.39
CA GLN A 53 -25.43 13.42 -6.74
C GLN A 53 -24.23 12.47 -6.76
N SER A 54 -23.78 12.07 -5.59
CA SER A 54 -22.81 11.02 -5.39
C SER A 54 -23.37 9.69 -5.86
N ASP A 55 -23.05 9.31 -7.08
CA ASP A 55 -23.29 7.97 -7.59
C ASP A 55 -22.25 7.04 -6.98
N LEU A 56 -22.70 6.17 -6.09
CA LEU A 56 -21.86 5.20 -5.36
C LEU A 56 -21.45 4.04 -6.29
N GLY A 57 -20.54 4.32 -7.21
CA GLY A 57 -19.91 3.32 -8.06
C GLY A 57 -18.85 2.52 -7.28
N GLN A 58 -18.80 1.23 -7.54
CA GLN A 58 -17.83 0.33 -6.92
C GLN A 58 -16.40 0.65 -7.39
N ASP A 59 -15.58 1.19 -6.49
CA ASP A 59 -14.19 1.47 -6.74
C ASP A 59 -13.36 0.17 -6.71
N ASN A 60 -12.85 -0.26 -7.87
CA ASN A 60 -11.93 -1.41 -8.00
C ASN A 60 -10.48 -1.08 -7.58
N GLY A 61 -10.22 0.14 -7.13
CA GLY A 61 -8.91 0.56 -6.66
C GLY A 61 -7.83 0.69 -7.74
N VAL A 62 -8.19 0.72 -9.03
CA VAL A 62 -7.24 0.93 -10.13
C VAL A 62 -7.00 2.44 -10.30
N PRO A 63 -5.73 2.93 -10.27
CA PRO A 63 -5.44 4.35 -10.47
C PRO A 63 -5.72 4.79 -11.92
N SER A 64 -6.10 6.06 -12.11
CA SER A 64 -6.21 6.66 -13.43
C SER A 64 -4.90 7.33 -13.85
N ALA A 65 -4.51 7.20 -15.12
CA ALA A 65 -3.32 7.86 -15.67
C ALA A 65 -3.50 9.36 -15.97
N GLN A 66 -4.69 9.92 -15.77
CA GLN A 66 -5.00 11.34 -16.04
C GLN A 66 -5.01 12.17 -14.76
N ALA A 67 -3.90 12.25 -14.06
CA ALA A 67 -3.77 13.14 -12.89
C ALA A 67 -2.82 14.30 -13.17
N GLU A 68 -3.03 15.04 -14.27
CA GLU A 68 -2.58 16.43 -14.35
C GLU A 68 -3.80 17.32 -14.20
N THR A 69 -3.86 18.02 -13.04
CA THR A 69 -4.83 19.05 -12.70
C THR A 69 -6.30 18.65 -12.65
N ALA A 70 -6.75 18.07 -11.53
CA ALA A 70 -8.00 18.46 -10.87
C ALA A 70 -8.23 17.64 -9.62
N ALA A 71 -8.90 18.23 -8.65
CA ALA A 71 -9.40 17.61 -7.43
C ALA A 71 -10.09 16.27 -7.69
N ALA A 72 -9.92 15.35 -6.74
CA ALA A 72 -10.46 14.00 -6.72
C ALA A 72 -11.91 13.93 -7.20
N ASP A 73 -12.11 13.51 -8.44
CA ASP A 73 -13.40 12.99 -8.88
C ASP A 73 -13.33 11.46 -8.86
N ALA A 74 -14.10 10.88 -7.96
CA ALA A 74 -14.32 9.44 -7.87
C ALA A 74 -15.02 8.96 -9.13
N LEU A 75 -14.29 8.35 -10.05
CA LEU A 75 -14.89 7.66 -11.20
C LEU A 75 -15.39 6.29 -10.75
N GLY A 76 -16.70 6.16 -10.63
CA GLY A 76 -17.37 4.92 -10.31
C GLY A 76 -17.16 3.83 -11.37
N LEU A 77 -16.90 2.61 -10.93
CA LEU A 77 -16.68 1.42 -11.74
C LEU A 77 -17.69 0.32 -11.41
N PRO A 78 -18.19 -0.42 -12.43
CA PRO A 78 -19.23 -1.42 -12.22
C PRO A 78 -18.74 -2.64 -11.44
N ALA A 79 -19.64 -3.24 -10.66
CA ALA A 79 -19.42 -4.47 -9.95
C ALA A 79 -19.18 -5.63 -10.91
N VAL A 80 -18.09 -6.34 -10.72
CA VAL A 80 -17.90 -7.65 -11.34
C VAL A 80 -18.64 -8.68 -10.48
N GLU A 81 -19.71 -9.27 -11.02
CA GLU A 81 -20.34 -10.45 -10.45
C GLU A 81 -19.30 -11.56 -10.32
N ASN A 82 -19.17 -12.12 -9.13
CA ASN A 82 -18.39 -13.31 -8.85
C ASN A 82 -18.98 -14.50 -9.62
N THR A 83 -18.46 -14.75 -10.81
CA THR A 83 -18.61 -16.08 -11.41
C THR A 83 -17.57 -16.96 -10.73
N GLN A 84 -18.02 -17.80 -9.81
CA GLN A 84 -17.23 -18.88 -9.22
C GLN A 84 -16.83 -19.86 -10.32
N THR A 85 -15.71 -19.57 -10.98
CA THR A 85 -15.00 -20.57 -11.79
C THR A 85 -13.93 -21.16 -10.87
N SER A 86 -13.80 -22.47 -10.88
CA SER A 86 -12.96 -23.33 -10.04
C SER A 86 -11.66 -22.66 -9.56
N ALA A 87 -11.54 -22.42 -8.27
CA ALA A 87 -10.51 -21.61 -7.64
C ALA A 87 -9.07 -22.15 -7.73
N SER A 88 -8.86 -23.37 -8.25
CA SER A 88 -7.53 -24.03 -8.25
C SER A 88 -6.64 -23.67 -9.44
N SER A 89 -7.15 -23.11 -10.53
CA SER A 89 -6.36 -22.77 -11.73
C SER A 89 -6.00 -21.29 -11.87
N ARG A 90 -6.41 -20.48 -10.93
CA ARG A 90 -6.23 -19.02 -11.01
C ARG A 90 -4.98 -18.51 -10.28
N HIS A 91 -4.47 -19.26 -9.33
CA HIS A 91 -3.29 -18.89 -8.55
C HIS A 91 -2.07 -19.68 -8.99
N ILE A 92 -0.91 -19.04 -8.96
CA ILE A 92 0.39 -19.70 -9.10
C ILE A 92 1.18 -19.56 -7.79
N GLU A 93 1.96 -20.58 -7.49
CA GLU A 93 2.81 -20.67 -6.30
C GLU A 93 4.27 -20.41 -6.68
N VAL A 94 4.94 -19.56 -5.91
CA VAL A 94 6.38 -19.29 -6.04
C VAL A 94 7.05 -19.56 -4.71
N ASN A 95 8.02 -20.49 -4.70
CA ASN A 95 8.77 -20.87 -3.53
C ASN A 95 10.25 -20.51 -3.71
N THR A 96 10.77 -19.69 -2.81
CA THR A 96 12.21 -19.43 -2.69
C THR A 96 12.72 -19.96 -1.34
N ASP A 97 13.99 -19.76 -1.06
CA ASP A 97 14.59 -20.05 0.23
C ASP A 97 13.96 -19.25 1.39
N VAL A 98 13.58 -17.99 1.16
CA VAL A 98 13.07 -17.06 2.19
C VAL A 98 11.62 -16.61 2.02
N LEU A 99 10.97 -16.93 0.88
CA LEU A 99 9.61 -16.50 0.56
C LEU A 99 8.75 -17.68 0.06
N ARG A 100 7.47 -17.67 0.46
CA ARG A 100 6.39 -18.44 -0.18
C ARG A 100 5.32 -17.46 -0.64
N VAL A 101 5.10 -17.39 -1.95
CA VAL A 101 4.26 -16.37 -2.58
C VAL A 101 3.17 -17.04 -3.40
N GLU A 102 1.94 -16.53 -3.31
CA GLU A 102 0.85 -16.86 -4.22
C GLU A 102 0.51 -15.60 -5.04
N ILE A 103 0.44 -15.78 -6.35
CA ILE A 103 0.09 -14.72 -7.30
C ILE A 103 -1.24 -15.09 -7.96
N ASP A 104 -2.22 -14.21 -7.86
CA ASP A 104 -3.49 -14.32 -8.57
C ASP A 104 -3.30 -13.86 -10.02
N LEU A 105 -3.60 -14.71 -10.98
CA LEU A 105 -3.53 -14.38 -12.41
C LEU A 105 -4.50 -13.26 -12.81
N GLN A 106 -5.57 -13.02 -12.05
CA GLN A 106 -6.41 -11.85 -12.24
C GLN A 106 -5.72 -10.60 -11.69
N GLY A 107 -5.15 -9.79 -12.58
CA GLY A 107 -4.33 -8.63 -12.24
C GLY A 107 -2.86 -8.96 -12.01
N GLY A 108 -2.51 -10.23 -11.84
CA GLY A 108 -1.15 -10.66 -11.53
C GLY A 108 -0.67 -10.12 -10.18
N ASP A 109 -1.48 -10.21 -9.13
CA ASP A 109 -1.20 -9.62 -7.83
C ASP A 109 -0.62 -10.63 -6.85
N ILE A 110 0.25 -10.16 -5.94
CA ILE A 110 0.64 -10.96 -4.78
C ILE A 110 -0.52 -10.92 -3.79
N VAL A 111 -1.20 -12.07 -3.64
CA VAL A 111 -2.37 -12.22 -2.77
C VAL A 111 -2.05 -12.98 -1.48
N ARG A 112 -0.93 -13.70 -1.45
CA ARG A 112 -0.40 -14.30 -0.24
C ARG A 112 1.12 -14.26 -0.26
N LEU A 113 1.73 -13.92 0.88
CA LEU A 113 3.17 -13.94 1.09
C LEU A 113 3.46 -14.39 2.51
N ALA A 114 4.19 -15.51 2.64
CA ALA A 114 4.64 -16.02 3.93
C ALA A 114 6.17 -15.99 4.03
N LEU A 115 6.65 -15.81 5.25
CA LEU A 115 8.07 -15.68 5.63
C LEU A 115 8.50 -16.94 6.40
N PRO A 116 9.07 -17.97 5.73
CA PRO A 116 9.41 -19.24 6.37
C PRO A 116 10.38 -19.13 7.55
N ASP A 117 11.30 -18.16 7.50
CA ASP A 117 12.30 -17.95 8.56
C ASP A 117 11.74 -17.25 9.81
N TYR A 118 10.51 -16.75 9.73
CA TYR A 118 9.85 -16.03 10.82
C TYR A 118 8.57 -16.75 11.23
N PRO A 119 8.61 -17.61 12.27
CA PRO A 119 7.41 -18.25 12.76
C PRO A 119 6.49 -17.25 13.47
N ILE A 120 5.17 -17.50 13.41
CA ILE A 120 4.18 -16.66 14.10
C ILE A 120 4.35 -16.71 15.63
N HIS A 121 4.80 -17.85 16.16
CA HIS A 121 5.17 -18.05 17.56
C HIS A 121 6.44 -18.89 17.64
N VAL A 122 7.28 -18.63 18.64
CA VAL A 122 8.54 -19.36 18.86
C VAL A 122 8.26 -20.85 19.14
N GLU A 123 7.11 -21.17 19.75
CA GLU A 123 6.68 -22.52 20.08
C GLU A 123 6.16 -23.30 18.85
N THR A 124 5.89 -22.63 17.74
CA THR A 124 5.36 -23.24 16.51
C THR A 124 6.24 -22.89 15.30
N PRO A 125 7.50 -23.38 15.25
CA PRO A 125 8.47 -22.99 14.23
C PRO A 125 8.03 -23.36 12.80
N ASP A 126 7.14 -24.34 12.66
CA ASP A 126 6.62 -24.80 11.36
C ASP A 126 5.47 -23.92 10.82
N GLN A 127 5.01 -22.92 11.59
CA GLN A 127 3.98 -21.99 11.19
C GLN A 127 4.59 -20.63 10.82
N PRO A 128 4.86 -20.38 9.53
CA PRO A 128 5.45 -19.14 9.08
C PRO A 128 4.51 -17.94 9.29
N PHE A 129 5.07 -16.79 9.56
CA PHE A 129 4.32 -15.55 9.56
C PHE A 129 3.79 -15.25 8.15
N VAL A 130 2.48 -15.07 8.02
CA VAL A 130 1.83 -14.67 6.77
C VAL A 130 1.73 -13.15 6.74
N LEU A 131 2.62 -12.53 5.97
CA LEU A 131 2.69 -11.07 5.85
C LEU A 131 1.52 -10.53 5.05
N MET A 132 1.26 -11.10 3.87
CA MET A 132 0.14 -10.74 3.01
C MET A 132 -0.82 -11.91 2.85
N GLU A 133 -2.12 -11.60 2.82
CA GLU A 133 -3.17 -12.60 2.68
C GLU A 133 -4.45 -11.95 2.17
N GLN A 134 -5.16 -12.68 1.33
CA GLN A 134 -6.50 -12.31 0.88
C GLN A 134 -7.46 -13.46 1.11
N ASP A 135 -8.29 -13.32 2.13
CA ASP A 135 -9.36 -14.27 2.45
C ASP A 135 -10.66 -13.53 2.85
N ALA A 136 -11.60 -14.25 3.46
CA ALA A 136 -12.88 -13.68 3.88
C ALA A 136 -12.77 -12.69 5.06
N THR A 137 -11.68 -12.73 5.81
CA THR A 137 -11.48 -12.01 7.07
C THR A 137 -10.36 -10.97 7.01
N ARG A 138 -9.42 -11.14 6.09
CA ARG A 138 -8.24 -10.30 5.96
C ARG A 138 -7.99 -9.94 4.50
N THR A 139 -7.67 -8.68 4.28
CA THR A 139 -7.16 -8.18 3.01
C THR A 139 -5.84 -7.50 3.23
N TYR A 140 -4.76 -8.06 2.70
CA TYR A 140 -3.47 -7.41 2.62
C TYR A 140 -2.72 -7.92 1.39
N VAL A 141 -2.68 -7.13 0.32
CA VAL A 141 -2.17 -7.55 -0.99
C VAL A 141 -1.29 -6.48 -1.62
N ALA A 142 -0.32 -6.92 -2.43
CA ALA A 142 0.47 -6.03 -3.27
C ALA A 142 0.03 -6.17 -4.73
N GLN A 143 -0.36 -5.04 -5.31
CA GLN A 143 -0.92 -4.95 -6.64
C GLN A 143 -0.07 -4.03 -7.51
N SER A 144 0.03 -4.35 -8.80
CA SER A 144 0.67 -3.48 -9.79
C SER A 144 0.12 -3.74 -11.18
N GLY A 145 0.29 -2.79 -12.08
CA GLY A 145 -0.17 -2.90 -13.44
C GLY A 145 0.17 -1.68 -14.27
N LEU A 146 -0.46 -1.59 -15.42
CA LEU A 146 -0.28 -0.50 -16.35
C LEU A 146 -1.64 0.18 -16.59
N VAL A 147 -1.69 1.49 -16.39
CA VAL A 147 -2.88 2.32 -16.63
C VAL A 147 -2.66 3.27 -17.80
N GLY A 148 -3.71 3.88 -18.30
CA GLY A 148 -3.65 4.79 -19.44
C GLY A 148 -4.27 4.19 -20.69
N THR A 149 -4.02 4.84 -21.85
CA THR A 149 -4.72 4.54 -23.12
C THR A 149 -4.58 3.08 -23.56
N ASN A 150 -3.39 2.50 -23.41
CA ASN A 150 -3.12 1.10 -23.74
C ASN A 150 -2.78 0.28 -22.48
N GLY A 151 -3.08 0.80 -21.29
CA GLY A 151 -2.84 0.10 -20.04
C GLY A 151 -3.57 -1.23 -19.97
N THR A 152 -3.04 -2.14 -19.16
CA THR A 152 -3.64 -3.46 -18.92
C THR A 152 -4.81 -3.39 -17.95
N ASP A 153 -4.80 -2.39 -17.09
CA ASP A 153 -5.78 -2.17 -16.03
C ASP A 153 -6.66 -0.97 -16.38
N SER A 154 -7.95 -1.14 -16.29
CA SER A 154 -8.92 -0.12 -16.68
C SER A 154 -10.16 -0.15 -15.80
N SER A 155 -11.07 0.79 -16.04
CA SER A 155 -12.38 0.79 -15.42
C SER A 155 -13.23 -0.46 -15.71
N ALA A 156 -12.99 -1.15 -16.82
CA ALA A 156 -13.64 -2.42 -17.14
C ALA A 156 -13.13 -3.59 -16.29
N GLY A 157 -12.02 -3.41 -15.56
CA GLY A 157 -11.44 -4.40 -14.69
C GLY A 157 -9.95 -4.62 -14.95
N ARG A 158 -9.44 -5.63 -14.27
CA ARG A 158 -8.04 -6.05 -14.35
C ARG A 158 -7.89 -7.26 -15.28
N PRO A 159 -6.76 -7.39 -16.00
CA PRO A 159 -6.59 -8.46 -16.98
C PRO A 159 -6.42 -9.83 -16.32
N LEU A 160 -6.76 -10.89 -17.05
CA LEU A 160 -6.39 -12.24 -16.70
C LEU A 160 -5.08 -12.59 -17.43
N TRP A 161 -4.03 -12.79 -16.68
CA TRP A 161 -2.71 -13.16 -17.17
C TRP A 161 -2.59 -14.66 -17.40
N SER A 162 -1.67 -15.06 -18.25
CA SER A 162 -1.27 -16.46 -18.48
C SER A 162 0.14 -16.69 -17.92
N ALA A 163 0.34 -17.82 -17.24
CA ALA A 163 1.62 -18.28 -16.73
C ALA A 163 2.03 -19.60 -17.42
N ALA A 164 3.33 -19.86 -17.51
CA ALA A 164 3.84 -21.09 -18.11
C ALA A 164 3.70 -22.30 -17.18
N SER A 165 3.58 -22.09 -15.86
CA SER A 165 3.46 -23.15 -14.86
C SER A 165 2.59 -22.64 -13.70
N GLU A 166 2.00 -23.57 -12.95
CA GLU A 166 1.29 -23.25 -11.69
C GLU A 166 2.26 -23.18 -10.50
N ARG A 167 3.48 -23.71 -10.63
CA ARG A 167 4.49 -23.74 -9.56
C ARG A 167 5.86 -23.37 -10.08
N TYR A 168 6.52 -22.53 -9.31
CA TYR A 168 7.88 -22.07 -9.54
C TYR A 168 8.70 -22.27 -8.27
N THR A 169 9.91 -22.78 -8.39
CA THR A 169 10.80 -23.00 -7.24
C THR A 169 12.19 -22.49 -7.58
N LEU A 170 12.76 -21.66 -6.72
CA LEU A 170 14.16 -21.28 -6.79
C LEU A 170 15.01 -22.47 -6.27
N ASN A 171 15.75 -23.13 -7.17
CA ASN A 171 16.59 -24.25 -6.78
C ASN A 171 17.84 -23.78 -6.04
N GLU A 172 18.46 -24.66 -5.27
CA GLU A 172 19.68 -24.34 -4.49
C GLU A 172 20.85 -23.84 -5.37
N SER A 173 20.94 -24.33 -6.62
CA SER A 173 21.97 -23.94 -7.59
C SER A 173 21.74 -22.60 -8.24
N ASP A 174 20.52 -22.06 -8.17
CA ASP A 174 20.13 -20.87 -8.89
C ASP A 174 20.24 -19.64 -7.96
N ASN A 175 20.67 -18.53 -8.53
CA ASN A 175 20.75 -17.26 -7.80
C ASN A 175 19.51 -16.40 -7.98
N GLU A 176 18.73 -16.67 -9.02
CA GLU A 176 17.58 -15.86 -9.44
C GLU A 176 16.49 -16.76 -10.03
N LEU A 177 15.25 -16.41 -9.76
CA LEU A 177 14.06 -17.00 -10.36
C LEU A 177 13.22 -15.91 -11.02
N ASN A 178 12.94 -16.08 -12.32
CA ASN A 178 12.05 -15.19 -13.06
C ASN A 178 10.71 -15.89 -13.31
N VAL A 179 9.62 -15.22 -12.93
CA VAL A 179 8.25 -15.66 -13.16
C VAL A 179 7.58 -14.67 -14.10
N ASP A 180 7.28 -15.12 -15.31
CA ASP A 180 6.69 -14.31 -16.37
C ASP A 180 5.19 -14.58 -16.49
N LEU A 181 4.39 -13.54 -16.33
CA LEU A 181 2.98 -13.52 -16.66
C LEU A 181 2.80 -12.80 -17.99
N THR A 182 2.12 -13.43 -18.95
CA THR A 182 1.95 -12.90 -20.30
C THR A 182 0.53 -12.52 -20.60
N LEU A 183 0.36 -11.41 -21.33
CA LEU A 183 -0.91 -10.91 -21.82
C LEU A 183 -0.77 -10.45 -23.26
N SER A 184 -1.68 -10.88 -24.13
CA SER A 184 -1.80 -10.36 -25.51
C SER A 184 -2.99 -9.41 -25.57
N GLN A 185 -2.76 -8.22 -26.12
CA GLN A 185 -3.81 -7.22 -26.35
C GLN A 185 -4.27 -7.24 -27.80
N ASP A 186 -5.52 -6.86 -28.06
CA ASP A 186 -6.13 -6.83 -29.40
C ASP A 186 -5.42 -5.84 -30.35
N ASN A 187 -4.72 -4.85 -29.82
CA ASN A 187 -3.93 -3.87 -30.58
C ASN A 187 -2.60 -4.43 -31.11
N GLY A 188 -2.30 -5.71 -30.87
CA GLY A 188 -1.09 -6.39 -31.28
C GLY A 188 0.09 -6.25 -30.29
N ALA A 189 -0.12 -5.64 -29.13
CA ALA A 189 0.90 -5.60 -28.10
C ALA A 189 0.88 -6.88 -27.24
N GLN A 190 2.06 -7.40 -26.95
CA GLN A 190 2.28 -8.44 -25.94
C GLN A 190 2.94 -7.79 -24.73
N ILE A 191 2.36 -8.01 -23.55
CA ILE A 191 2.87 -7.48 -22.30
C ILE A 191 3.29 -8.64 -21.42
N ILE A 192 4.49 -8.53 -20.83
CA ILE A 192 5.01 -9.49 -19.88
C ILE A 192 5.19 -8.77 -18.54
N LYS A 193 4.48 -9.22 -17.53
CA LYS A 193 4.71 -8.83 -16.13
C LYS A 193 5.65 -9.84 -15.52
N ARG A 194 6.87 -9.41 -15.21
CA ARG A 194 7.94 -10.26 -14.68
C ARG A 194 8.15 -9.99 -13.20
N TYR A 195 8.10 -11.04 -12.43
CA TYR A 195 8.55 -11.09 -11.04
C TYR A 195 9.92 -11.73 -11.00
N THR A 196 10.90 -11.03 -10.40
CA THR A 196 12.25 -11.54 -10.20
C THR A 196 12.52 -11.69 -8.71
N PHE A 197 12.87 -12.90 -8.32
CA PHE A 197 13.22 -13.29 -6.96
C PHE A 197 14.71 -13.65 -6.92
N GLU A 198 15.45 -13.07 -5.98
CA GLU A 198 16.87 -13.35 -5.78
C GLU A 198 17.05 -14.19 -4.51
N LYS A 199 18.01 -15.11 -4.53
CA LYS A 199 18.33 -16.00 -3.40
C LYS A 199 18.73 -15.19 -2.16
N GLY A 200 18.16 -15.53 -1.00
CA GLY A 200 18.39 -14.86 0.27
C GLY A 200 17.81 -13.46 0.38
N SER A 201 16.97 -13.04 -0.57
CA SER A 201 16.44 -11.67 -0.64
C SER A 201 14.93 -11.65 -0.42
N TYR A 202 14.48 -10.70 0.39
CA TYR A 202 13.06 -10.36 0.57
C TYR A 202 12.59 -9.29 -0.44
N LEU A 203 13.49 -8.79 -1.29
CA LEU A 203 13.15 -7.86 -2.36
C LEU A 203 12.61 -8.62 -3.57
N VAL A 204 11.40 -8.29 -3.99
CA VAL A 204 10.78 -8.81 -5.22
C VAL A 204 10.77 -7.70 -6.27
N ARG A 205 11.50 -7.87 -7.37
CA ARG A 205 11.47 -6.91 -8.47
C ARG A 205 10.31 -7.21 -9.40
N VAL A 206 9.51 -6.19 -9.71
CA VAL A 206 8.39 -6.28 -10.65
C VAL A 206 8.67 -5.39 -11.83
N SER A 207 8.66 -5.94 -13.02
CA SER A 207 8.87 -5.19 -14.28
C SER A 207 7.82 -5.53 -15.32
N HIS A 208 7.49 -4.55 -16.18
CA HIS A 208 6.59 -4.74 -17.28
C HIS A 208 7.38 -4.54 -18.59
N ILE A 209 7.36 -5.57 -19.44
CA ILE A 209 8.02 -5.58 -20.74
C ILE A 209 6.93 -5.51 -21.79
N VAL A 210 6.90 -4.41 -22.55
CA VAL A 210 5.93 -4.21 -23.63
C VAL A 210 6.61 -4.50 -24.97
N ARG A 211 6.08 -5.48 -25.70
CA ARG A 211 6.46 -5.82 -27.08
C ARG A 211 5.34 -5.37 -27.99
N ASN A 212 5.45 -4.17 -28.53
CA ASN A 212 4.45 -3.65 -29.44
C ASN A 212 4.74 -4.10 -30.88
N GLN A 213 3.93 -5.01 -31.41
CA GLN A 213 3.93 -5.45 -32.79
C GLN A 213 2.78 -4.83 -33.62
N GLY A 214 2.01 -3.95 -33.00
CA GLY A 214 0.94 -3.20 -33.65
C GLY A 214 1.44 -2.01 -34.45
N ASN A 215 0.54 -1.37 -35.19
CA ASN A 215 0.86 -0.23 -36.05
C ASN A 215 0.74 1.13 -35.32
N SER A 216 0.22 1.14 -34.07
CA SER A 216 0.04 2.35 -33.29
C SER A 216 1.04 2.41 -32.14
N GLU A 217 1.41 3.60 -31.71
CA GLU A 217 2.22 3.80 -30.51
C GLU A 217 1.49 3.25 -29.28
N TRP A 218 2.21 2.55 -28.43
CA TRP A 218 1.71 2.06 -27.15
C TRP A 218 2.04 3.07 -26.04
N SER A 219 1.06 3.45 -25.23
CA SER A 219 1.21 4.40 -24.14
C SER A 219 0.52 3.90 -22.89
N GLY A 220 1.23 3.94 -21.78
CA GLY A 220 0.72 3.54 -20.46
C GLY A 220 1.66 4.01 -19.35
N ALA A 221 1.15 4.08 -18.14
CA ALA A 221 1.87 4.43 -16.92
C ALA A 221 1.90 3.23 -15.95
N LEU A 222 3.04 3.03 -15.30
CA LEU A 222 3.16 2.00 -14.27
C LEU A 222 2.49 2.48 -12.99
N TYR A 223 1.74 1.62 -12.34
CA TYR A 223 1.33 1.83 -10.96
C TYR A 223 1.69 0.63 -10.09
N GLY A 224 1.91 0.91 -8.80
CA GLY A 224 1.96 -0.08 -7.76
C GLY A 224 1.18 0.41 -6.55
N GLN A 225 0.50 -0.52 -5.88
CA GLN A 225 -0.25 -0.19 -4.68
C GLN A 225 -0.21 -1.33 -3.66
N ILE A 226 -0.35 -0.96 -2.41
CA ILE A 226 -0.62 -1.88 -1.32
C ILE A 226 -2.05 -1.61 -0.87
N LYS A 227 -2.86 -2.66 -0.81
CA LYS A 227 -4.22 -2.60 -0.30
C LYS A 227 -4.32 -3.48 0.93
N ARG A 228 -4.85 -2.92 2.02
CA ARG A 228 -5.09 -3.67 3.25
C ARG A 228 -6.35 -3.19 3.97
N ASP A 229 -6.89 -4.05 4.85
CA ASP A 229 -7.86 -3.65 5.87
C ASP A 229 -7.17 -2.99 7.08
N GLY A 230 -7.98 -2.45 8.00
CA GLY A 230 -7.51 -1.84 9.25
C GLY A 230 -7.27 -2.84 10.39
N ASN A 231 -7.37 -4.16 10.14
CA ASN A 231 -7.24 -5.16 11.17
C ASN A 231 -5.81 -5.27 11.73
N ASP A 232 -5.71 -5.68 12.99
CA ASP A 232 -4.44 -6.02 13.62
C ASP A 232 -3.75 -7.17 12.90
N ASP A 233 -2.42 -7.22 12.99
CA ASP A 233 -1.63 -8.29 12.39
C ASP A 233 -1.83 -9.63 13.11
N PRO A 234 -1.73 -10.76 12.38
CA PRO A 234 -1.78 -12.08 12.98
C PRO A 234 -0.69 -12.27 14.03
N GLY A 235 -1.01 -12.95 15.12
CA GLY A 235 -0.05 -13.27 16.19
C GLY A 235 0.26 -12.13 17.16
N LEU A 236 -0.30 -10.93 16.95
CA LEU A 236 -0.29 -9.90 17.99
C LEU A 236 -1.28 -10.29 19.08
N ALA A 237 -0.88 -11.23 19.93
CA ALA A 237 -1.58 -11.43 21.18
C ALA A 237 -1.53 -10.09 21.94
N LYS A 238 -2.67 -9.64 22.48
CA LYS A 238 -2.73 -8.54 23.43
C LYS A 238 -1.97 -8.98 24.71
N GLN A 239 -0.63 -8.98 24.59
CA GLN A 239 0.24 -9.46 25.65
C GLN A 239 0.36 -8.37 26.70
N GLY A 240 -0.10 -8.73 27.90
CA GLY A 240 0.26 -8.04 29.11
C GLY A 240 -0.67 -6.92 29.54
N TRP A 241 -0.44 -6.50 30.76
CA TRP A 241 -1.17 -5.47 31.50
C TRP A 241 -1.03 -4.05 30.88
N ALA A 242 0.02 -3.79 30.11
CA ALA A 242 0.24 -2.54 29.38
C ALA A 242 0.95 -2.85 28.04
N PRO A 243 0.20 -3.23 26.99
CA PRO A 243 0.79 -3.40 25.67
C PRO A 243 1.36 -2.06 25.19
N MET A 244 2.63 -2.05 24.77
CA MET A 244 3.18 -0.89 24.11
C MET A 244 2.49 -0.73 22.76
N PRO A 245 1.85 0.40 22.47
CA PRO A 245 1.23 0.64 21.19
C PRO A 245 2.33 0.67 20.12
N THR A 246 2.23 -0.23 19.16
CA THR A 246 3.11 -0.24 17.99
C THR A 246 2.42 0.46 16.85
N TYR A 247 3.21 1.11 16.00
CA TYR A 247 2.67 1.78 14.84
C TYR A 247 2.15 0.77 13.81
N LEU A 248 0.91 0.95 13.42
CA LEU A 248 0.25 0.26 12.32
C LEU A 248 -0.32 1.34 11.40
N GLY A 249 0.13 1.40 10.13
CA GLY A 249 -0.31 2.42 9.21
C GLY A 249 0.62 2.52 8.00
N ALA A 250 0.46 3.59 7.25
CA ALA A 250 1.28 3.89 6.09
C ALA A 250 2.49 4.76 6.46
N ALA A 251 3.52 4.68 5.64
CA ALA A 251 4.64 5.61 5.64
C ALA A 251 5.07 5.91 4.21
N TYR A 252 5.65 7.09 3.98
CA TYR A 252 6.13 7.49 2.68
C TYR A 252 7.35 8.39 2.77
N TRP A 253 8.09 8.44 1.67
CA TRP A 253 9.22 9.32 1.49
C TRP A 253 8.78 10.64 0.85
N ASP A 254 9.37 11.73 1.33
CA ASP A 254 9.27 13.06 0.75
C ASP A 254 10.67 13.69 0.75
N THR A 255 10.92 14.61 -0.18
CA THR A 255 12.20 15.33 -0.31
C THR A 255 12.53 16.20 0.90
N GLU A 256 11.52 16.77 1.56
CA GLU A 256 11.70 17.60 2.74
C GLU A 256 11.91 16.74 4.00
N LYS A 257 11.20 15.65 4.10
CA LYS A 257 11.25 14.73 5.22
C LYS A 257 11.29 13.28 4.73
N PRO A 258 12.43 12.60 4.82
CA PRO A 258 12.61 11.25 4.28
C PRO A 258 11.73 10.15 4.87
N TYR A 259 11.05 10.41 5.99
CA TYR A 259 10.14 9.48 6.64
C TYR A 259 8.94 10.22 7.21
N ASN A 260 7.77 10.02 6.61
CA ASN A 260 6.50 10.53 7.07
C ASN A 260 5.60 9.36 7.44
N LYS A 261 4.92 9.46 8.57
CA LYS A 261 3.85 8.54 8.96
C LYS A 261 2.52 9.07 8.45
N LEU A 262 1.66 8.16 8.08
CA LEU A 262 0.29 8.43 7.67
C LEU A 262 -0.57 7.31 8.26
N ASP A 263 -1.25 7.55 9.36
CA ASP A 263 -2.09 6.54 9.98
C ASP A 263 -3.42 6.36 9.22
N PHE A 264 -4.22 5.41 9.63
CA PHE A 264 -5.45 5.10 8.90
C PHE A 264 -6.51 6.21 9.05
N ASP A 265 -6.52 6.93 10.17
CA ASP A 265 -7.41 8.06 10.37
C ASP A 265 -6.99 9.23 9.47
N ASP A 266 -5.67 9.50 9.37
CA ASP A 266 -5.13 10.48 8.42
C ASP A 266 -5.47 10.13 6.97
N MET A 267 -5.42 8.84 6.60
CA MET A 267 -5.80 8.41 5.24
C MET A 267 -7.29 8.67 4.92
N GLN A 268 -8.15 8.71 5.95
CA GLN A 268 -9.57 9.04 5.79
C GLN A 268 -9.82 10.55 5.74
N GLU A 269 -9.19 11.30 6.66
CA GLU A 269 -9.45 12.73 6.86
C GLU A 269 -8.64 13.62 5.89
N SER A 270 -7.41 13.23 5.62
CA SER A 270 -6.43 14.01 4.82
C SER A 270 -5.61 13.08 3.93
N PRO A 271 -6.21 12.50 2.87
CA PRO A 271 -5.54 11.53 2.03
C PRO A 271 -4.27 12.10 1.38
N LEU A 272 -3.24 11.26 1.28
CA LEU A 272 -1.98 11.60 0.63
C LEU A 272 -2.21 11.96 -0.83
N ASN A 273 -1.61 13.07 -1.27
CA ASN A 273 -1.59 13.52 -2.65
C ASN A 273 -0.27 14.28 -2.86
N LEU A 274 0.76 13.60 -3.36
CA LEU A 274 2.12 14.14 -3.43
C LEU A 274 2.80 13.69 -4.73
N THR A 275 3.52 14.59 -5.38
CA THR A 275 4.35 14.25 -6.54
C THR A 275 5.82 14.42 -6.19
N VAL A 276 6.59 13.34 -6.33
CA VAL A 276 8.02 13.27 -5.97
C VAL A 276 8.82 12.56 -7.05
N GLU A 277 10.12 12.78 -7.08
CA GLU A 277 11.05 12.01 -7.91
C GLU A 277 11.63 10.87 -7.08
N GLY A 278 11.48 9.64 -7.56
CA GLY A 278 11.91 8.45 -6.82
C GLY A 278 11.12 8.22 -5.53
N GLY A 279 11.83 7.88 -4.45
CA GLY A 279 11.29 7.65 -3.12
C GLY A 279 10.71 6.27 -2.90
N TRP A 280 9.85 6.14 -1.90
CA TRP A 280 9.17 4.90 -1.54
C TRP A 280 7.86 5.19 -0.79
N LEU A 281 6.97 4.22 -0.79
CA LEU A 281 5.78 4.19 0.03
C LEU A 281 5.60 2.79 0.64
N ALA A 282 5.10 2.72 1.87
CA ALA A 282 5.08 1.49 2.64
C ALA A 282 3.86 1.37 3.56
N MET A 283 3.42 0.13 3.78
CA MET A 283 2.59 -0.24 4.93
C MET A 283 3.50 -0.82 6.01
N VAL A 284 3.43 -0.21 7.18
CA VAL A 284 4.28 -0.54 8.35
C VAL A 284 3.47 -1.32 9.35
N GLN A 285 4.04 -2.40 9.82
CA GLN A 285 3.50 -3.28 10.86
C GLN A 285 4.47 -3.33 12.04
N HIS A 286 4.09 -4.06 13.10
CA HIS A 286 4.90 -4.17 14.32
C HIS A 286 6.36 -4.59 14.04
N TYR A 287 6.58 -5.66 13.27
CA TYR A 287 7.91 -6.21 12.98
C TYR A 287 8.27 -6.15 11.50
N PHE A 288 7.31 -5.88 10.63
CA PHE A 288 7.47 -6.00 9.19
C PHE A 288 7.05 -4.73 8.47
N VAL A 289 7.55 -4.58 7.26
CA VAL A 289 7.19 -3.52 6.34
C VAL A 289 7.02 -4.11 4.94
N SER A 290 5.99 -3.66 4.24
CA SER A 290 5.83 -3.91 2.80
C SER A 290 5.91 -2.59 2.07
N ALA A 291 6.77 -2.47 1.10
CA ALA A 291 7.03 -1.21 0.42
C ALA A 291 7.05 -1.36 -1.11
N TRP A 292 6.58 -0.34 -1.79
CA TRP A 292 6.90 -0.08 -3.19
C TRP A 292 8.02 0.94 -3.29
N ILE A 293 9.01 0.62 -4.11
CA ILE A 293 10.17 1.48 -4.39
C ILE A 293 10.21 1.67 -5.91
N PRO A 294 9.57 2.71 -6.45
CA PRO A 294 9.61 2.99 -7.88
C PRO A 294 11.00 3.43 -8.32
N ASP A 295 11.18 3.57 -9.63
CA ASP A 295 12.45 4.02 -10.21
C ASP A 295 12.87 5.37 -9.61
N PRO A 296 14.10 5.49 -9.07
CA PRO A 296 14.57 6.71 -8.42
C PRO A 296 14.69 7.93 -9.35
N GLN A 297 14.71 7.70 -10.67
CA GLN A 297 14.83 8.77 -11.67
C GLN A 297 13.48 9.18 -12.29
N GLN A 298 12.40 8.48 -11.90
CA GLN A 298 11.07 8.79 -12.40
C GLN A 298 10.30 9.67 -11.42
N ARG A 299 9.46 10.52 -11.99
CA ARG A 299 8.53 11.34 -11.25
C ARG A 299 7.27 10.53 -10.96
N ASN A 300 6.97 10.36 -9.69
CA ASN A 300 5.89 9.53 -9.22
C ASN A 300 4.83 10.36 -8.52
N HIS A 301 3.57 10.04 -8.77
CA HIS A 301 2.45 10.58 -8.02
C HIS A 301 2.05 9.58 -6.92
N TYR A 302 2.22 9.97 -5.66
CA TYR A 302 1.84 9.19 -4.47
C TYR A 302 0.47 9.61 -3.99
N SER A 303 -0.39 8.64 -3.72
CA SER A 303 -1.73 8.90 -3.19
C SER A 303 -2.18 7.79 -2.24
N SER A 304 -3.06 8.17 -1.31
CA SER A 304 -3.79 7.22 -0.48
C SER A 304 -5.28 7.32 -0.75
N VAL A 305 -5.99 6.20 -0.58
CA VAL A 305 -7.45 6.13 -0.75
C VAL A 305 -8.02 5.24 0.34
N TYR A 306 -9.13 5.68 0.93
CA TYR A 306 -9.94 4.88 1.82
C TYR A 306 -11.20 4.39 1.10
N LEU A 307 -11.39 3.07 1.06
CA LEU A 307 -12.57 2.41 0.48
C LEU A 307 -13.58 2.13 1.59
N ASN A 308 -14.45 3.09 1.87
CA ASN A 308 -15.39 3.05 2.98
C ASN A 308 -16.29 1.79 3.00
N GLN A 309 -16.76 1.33 1.84
CA GLN A 309 -17.65 0.17 1.75
C GLN A 309 -17.01 -1.15 2.23
N ARG A 310 -15.69 -1.24 2.22
CA ARG A 310 -14.92 -2.44 2.53
C ARG A 310 -13.98 -2.27 3.71
N ASP A 311 -13.94 -1.07 4.30
CA ASP A 311 -12.95 -0.70 5.33
C ASP A 311 -11.52 -1.03 4.93
N GLN A 312 -11.12 -0.60 3.72
CA GLN A 312 -9.81 -0.89 3.15
C GLN A 312 -9.07 0.38 2.81
N TYR A 313 -7.76 0.33 2.97
CA TYR A 313 -6.83 1.41 2.75
C TYR A 313 -5.90 1.05 1.59
N LEU A 314 -5.76 1.96 0.65
CA LEU A 314 -4.86 1.86 -0.49
C LEU A 314 -3.77 2.91 -0.37
N LEU A 315 -2.53 2.49 -0.54
CA LEU A 315 -1.39 3.37 -0.68
C LEU A 315 -0.72 3.05 -2.01
N ARG A 316 -0.59 4.03 -2.90
CA ARG A 316 -0.21 3.78 -4.28
C ARG A 316 0.68 4.86 -4.89
N PHE A 317 1.42 4.47 -5.92
CA PHE A 317 2.10 5.38 -6.84
C PHE A 317 1.66 5.15 -8.28
N VAL A 318 1.80 6.19 -9.10
CA VAL A 318 1.72 6.15 -10.56
C VAL A 318 2.94 6.89 -11.10
N SER A 319 3.66 6.27 -12.05
CA SER A 319 4.88 6.84 -12.69
C SER A 319 4.55 7.49 -14.01
#